data_32e130cb0cf2d9aaddfd4c7b40466779
#
_entry.id   32e130cb0cf2d9aaddfd4c7b40466779
#
_cell.length_a   1.000
_cell.length_b   1.000
_cell.length_c   1.000
_cell.angle_alpha   90.00
_cell.angle_beta   90.00
_cell.angle_gamma   90.00
#
_symmetry.space_group_name_H-M   'P 1'
#
loop_
_entity.id
_entity.type
_entity.pdbx_description
1 polymer ?
#
loop_
_entity_poly.entity_id
_entity_poly.type
_entity_poly.pdbx_seq_one_letter_code
_entity_poly.pdbx_strand_id
1 'polypeptide(L)'
;MNERKSRFSSLSGLEIERVYTPDHLKDWNVEQDLGQPGSFPYTRGIYPSMYRSRLWTMRQFAGFGSADDTNRRFKYLLAQGQTGLSVAFDLPTLMGLDADDPMARGE
;
A
#
# COMPACT_ATOMS: atom_id res chain seq x y z
N MET A 1 5.23 43.85 -0.63
CA MET A 1 4.33 43.25 -1.65
C MET A 1 3.16 42.64 -0.89
N ASN A 2 1.95 43.05 -1.19
CA ASN A 2 0.77 42.46 -0.53
C ASN A 2 0.44 41.10 -1.11
N GLU A 3 -0.03 40.19 -0.26
CA GLU A 3 -0.50 38.89 -0.72
C GLU A 3 -1.82 39.03 -1.48
N ARG A 4 -2.05 38.17 -2.48
CA ARG A 4 -3.27 38.21 -3.30
C ARG A 4 -4.52 37.73 -2.58
N LYS A 5 -4.38 37.05 -1.41
CA LYS A 5 -5.46 36.57 -0.53
C LYS A 5 -5.05 36.74 0.91
N SER A 6 -6.02 36.88 1.80
CA SER A 6 -5.81 36.95 3.24
C SER A 6 -5.51 35.60 3.89
N ARG A 7 -5.87 34.50 3.21
CA ARG A 7 -5.69 33.13 3.70
C ARG A 7 -5.43 32.17 2.54
N PHE A 8 -4.52 31.25 2.74
CA PHE A 8 -4.27 30.12 1.86
C PHE A 8 -4.54 28.83 2.62
N SER A 9 -5.27 27.90 2.03
CA SER A 9 -5.60 26.60 2.64
C SER A 9 -5.62 25.48 1.61
N SER A 10 -5.39 24.25 2.08
CA SER A 10 -5.59 23.04 1.30
C SER A 10 -7.08 22.80 1.03
N LEU A 11 -7.41 21.83 0.16
CA LEU A 11 -8.80 21.40 -0.10
C LEU A 11 -9.47 20.81 1.15
N SER A 12 -8.70 20.28 2.10
CA SER A 12 -9.18 19.78 3.38
C SER A 12 -9.32 20.88 4.45
N GLY A 13 -9.11 22.13 4.09
CA GLY A 13 -9.29 23.28 5.00
C GLY A 13 -8.09 23.58 5.90
N LEU A 14 -6.99 22.83 5.80
CA LEU A 14 -5.78 23.11 6.54
C LEU A 14 -5.13 24.40 6.04
N GLU A 15 -4.78 25.31 6.94
CA GLU A 15 -4.09 26.53 6.61
C GLU A 15 -2.66 26.24 6.17
N ILE A 16 -2.21 26.96 5.17
CA ILE A 16 -0.87 26.81 4.59
C ILE A 16 -0.09 28.09 4.87
N GLU A 17 1.00 27.97 5.56
CA GLU A 17 1.92 29.07 5.86
C GLU A 17 2.67 29.50 4.62
N ARG A 18 3.09 30.77 4.59
CA ARG A 18 3.93 31.32 3.51
C ARG A 18 5.26 30.57 3.40
N VAL A 19 5.84 30.23 4.54
CA VAL A 19 7.08 29.46 4.68
C VAL A 19 7.06 28.73 6.02
N TYR A 20 7.47 27.48 6.02
CA TYR A 20 7.66 26.73 7.25
C TYR A 20 9.08 26.91 7.76
N THR A 21 9.22 27.30 9.01
CA THR A 21 10.50 27.56 9.68
C THR A 21 10.64 26.63 10.89
N PRO A 22 11.82 26.54 11.52
CA PRO A 22 11.98 25.78 12.76
C PRO A 22 11.01 26.20 13.88
N ASP A 23 10.51 27.44 13.85
CA ASP A 23 9.54 27.91 14.84
C ASP A 23 8.20 27.16 14.81
N HIS A 24 7.83 26.58 13.66
CA HIS A 24 6.64 25.74 13.53
C HIS A 24 6.82 24.35 14.13
N LEU A 25 8.04 24.00 14.52
CA LEU A 25 8.39 22.70 15.10
C LEU A 25 8.83 22.80 16.57
N LYS A 26 8.53 23.92 17.26
CA LYS A 26 8.97 24.13 18.66
C LYS A 26 8.49 23.06 19.62
N ASP A 27 7.26 22.60 19.44
CA ASP A 27 6.61 21.59 20.27
C ASP A 27 6.67 20.19 19.67
N TRP A 28 7.43 20.01 18.58
CA TRP A 28 7.54 18.77 17.84
C TRP A 28 8.78 17.98 18.27
N ASN A 29 8.58 16.70 18.57
CA ASN A 29 9.64 15.79 18.98
C ASN A 29 9.80 14.67 17.96
N VAL A 30 10.97 14.57 17.33
CA VAL A 30 11.24 13.60 16.26
C VAL A 30 11.01 12.15 16.68
N GLU A 31 11.35 11.80 17.92
CA GLU A 31 11.21 10.43 18.41
C GLU A 31 9.75 10.08 18.74
N GLN A 32 8.97 11.04 19.21
CA GLN A 32 7.57 10.85 19.58
C GLN A 32 6.63 11.01 18.38
N ASP A 33 6.85 12.05 17.55
CA ASP A 33 5.92 12.45 16.51
C ASP A 33 6.22 11.81 15.16
N LEU A 34 7.47 11.42 14.91
CA LEU A 34 7.90 10.79 13.67
C LEU A 34 8.39 9.35 13.89
N GLY A 35 9.19 9.10 14.91
CA GLY A 35 9.81 7.81 15.20
C GLY A 35 10.97 7.45 14.27
N GLN A 36 11.55 6.29 14.51
CA GLN A 36 12.65 5.76 13.70
C GLN A 36 12.13 4.90 12.54
N PRO A 37 12.83 4.87 11.39
CA PRO A 37 12.50 3.94 10.30
C PRO A 37 12.47 2.49 10.81
N GLY A 38 11.44 1.73 10.44
CA GLY A 38 11.27 0.34 10.84
C GLY A 38 10.70 0.12 12.24
N SER A 39 10.35 1.20 12.95
CA SER A 39 9.71 1.16 14.28
C SER A 39 8.30 1.73 14.23
N PHE A 40 7.41 1.22 15.09
CA PHE A 40 6.06 1.79 15.25
C PHE A 40 6.17 3.30 15.59
N PRO A 41 5.34 4.16 15.03
CA PRO A 41 4.17 3.94 14.14
C PRO A 41 4.48 3.80 12.63
N TYR A 42 5.71 3.50 12.24
CA TYR A 42 6.14 3.24 10.85
C TYR A 42 5.97 4.41 9.88
N THR A 43 5.96 5.63 10.37
CA THR A 43 5.80 6.84 9.56
C THR A 43 6.91 7.03 8.51
N ARG A 44 8.08 6.44 8.76
CA ARG A 44 9.26 6.49 7.89
C ARG A 44 9.54 5.16 7.18
N GLY A 45 8.56 4.27 7.11
CA GLY A 45 8.65 2.97 6.46
C GLY A 45 8.80 1.80 7.44
N ILE A 46 8.43 0.61 6.95
CA ILE A 46 8.36 -0.62 7.75
C ILE A 46 9.71 -1.30 8.00
N TYR A 47 10.76 -0.89 7.28
CA TYR A 47 12.12 -1.41 7.45
C TYR A 47 13.12 -0.28 7.68
N PRO A 48 14.16 -0.49 8.52
CA PRO A 48 15.14 0.56 8.81
C PRO A 48 15.85 1.11 7.58
N SER A 49 16.08 0.30 6.58
CA SER A 49 16.79 0.68 5.35
C SER A 49 16.00 0.45 4.05
N MET A 50 14.71 0.10 4.15
CA MET A 50 13.77 -0.07 3.03
C MET A 50 14.38 -0.87 1.85
N TYR A 51 14.36 -0.30 0.63
CA TYR A 51 14.87 -0.95 -0.58
C TYR A 51 16.36 -1.30 -0.54
N ARG A 52 17.14 -0.67 0.35
CA ARG A 52 18.58 -0.96 0.47
C ARG A 52 18.86 -2.32 1.10
N SER A 53 17.94 -2.82 1.96
CA SER A 53 18.03 -4.17 2.53
C SER A 53 17.19 -5.17 1.73
N ARG A 54 16.02 -4.74 1.29
CA ARG A 54 15.08 -5.61 0.60
C ARG A 54 14.34 -4.82 -0.46
N LEU A 55 14.42 -5.28 -1.69
CA LEU A 55 13.67 -4.71 -2.81
C LEU A 55 12.17 -4.91 -2.61
N TRP A 56 11.39 -4.09 -3.30
CA TRP A 56 9.94 -4.24 -3.39
C TRP A 56 9.56 -5.62 -3.95
N THR A 57 8.36 -6.06 -3.62
CA THR A 57 7.81 -7.30 -4.16
C THR A 57 7.29 -7.08 -5.58
N MET A 58 7.74 -7.93 -6.51
CA MET A 58 7.20 -8.00 -7.87
C MET A 58 6.06 -9.02 -7.87
N ARG A 59 4.86 -8.59 -8.25
CA ARG A 59 3.64 -9.42 -8.29
C ARG A 59 2.88 -9.19 -9.58
N GLN A 60 2.39 -10.26 -10.18
CA GLN A 60 1.32 -10.19 -11.17
C GLN A 60 0.03 -10.73 -10.57
N PHE A 61 -1.06 -10.06 -10.89
CA PHE A 61 -2.40 -10.52 -10.58
C PHE A 61 -2.72 -11.69 -11.50
N ALA A 62 -3.00 -12.86 -10.95
CA ALA A 62 -3.25 -14.07 -11.71
C ALA A 62 -4.34 -14.94 -11.06
N GLY A 63 -5.16 -15.53 -11.91
CA GLY A 63 -6.26 -16.43 -11.56
C GLY A 63 -7.14 -16.57 -12.81
N PHE A 64 -7.08 -17.72 -13.47
CA PHE A 64 -7.83 -18.01 -14.68
C PHE A 64 -7.93 -19.53 -14.87
N GLY A 65 -9.12 -19.99 -15.26
CA GLY A 65 -9.38 -21.41 -15.41
C GLY A 65 -9.47 -22.13 -14.05
N SER A 66 -8.97 -23.34 -13.98
CA SER A 66 -8.99 -24.15 -12.77
C SER A 66 -7.93 -23.73 -11.75
N ALA A 67 -8.03 -24.24 -10.53
CA ALA A 67 -7.00 -24.09 -9.49
C ALA A 67 -5.64 -24.62 -9.95
N ASP A 68 -5.63 -25.73 -10.73
CA ASP A 68 -4.41 -26.30 -11.30
C ASP A 68 -3.78 -25.38 -12.35
N ASP A 69 -4.58 -24.73 -13.18
CA ASP A 69 -4.10 -23.74 -14.16
C ASP A 69 -3.45 -22.56 -13.47
N THR A 70 -4.09 -22.02 -12.45
CA THR A 70 -3.57 -20.94 -11.63
C THR A 70 -2.28 -21.35 -10.91
N ASN A 71 -2.22 -22.57 -10.36
CA ASN A 71 -1.01 -23.09 -9.72
C ASN A 71 0.17 -23.20 -10.71
N ARG A 72 -0.08 -23.73 -11.93
CA ARG A 72 0.94 -23.76 -12.99
C ARG A 72 1.43 -22.36 -13.35
N ARG A 73 0.50 -21.40 -13.45
CA ARG A 73 0.84 -19.99 -13.73
C ARG A 73 1.70 -19.41 -12.62
N PHE A 74 1.35 -19.60 -11.37
CA PHE A 74 2.14 -19.13 -10.23
C PHE A 74 3.56 -19.70 -10.21
N LYS A 75 3.71 -21.00 -10.43
CA LYS A 75 5.03 -21.65 -10.55
C LYS A 75 5.87 -21.03 -11.66
N TYR A 76 5.25 -20.80 -12.81
CA TYR A 76 5.90 -20.12 -13.93
C TYR A 76 6.36 -18.71 -13.55
N LEU A 77 5.48 -17.90 -12.94
CA LEU A 77 5.81 -16.52 -12.56
C LEU A 77 6.96 -16.45 -11.55
N LEU A 78 6.96 -17.34 -10.56
CA LEU A 78 8.08 -17.46 -9.61
C LEU A 78 9.38 -17.84 -10.31
N ALA A 79 9.34 -18.78 -11.25
CA ALA A 79 10.50 -19.17 -12.05
C ALA A 79 11.03 -18.03 -12.93
N GLN A 80 10.16 -17.08 -13.34
CA GLN A 80 10.55 -15.86 -14.05
C GLN A 80 11.03 -14.71 -13.16
N GLY A 81 11.18 -14.96 -11.85
CA GLY A 81 11.76 -14.00 -10.91
C GLY A 81 10.76 -13.13 -10.17
N GLN A 82 9.48 -13.44 -10.19
CA GLN A 82 8.53 -12.80 -9.29
C GLN A 82 8.85 -13.14 -7.83
N THR A 83 8.62 -12.19 -6.96
CA THR A 83 8.94 -12.30 -5.51
C THR A 83 7.69 -12.34 -4.63
N GLY A 84 6.52 -12.37 -5.22
CA GLY A 84 5.24 -12.51 -4.55
C GLY A 84 4.13 -12.89 -5.52
N LEU A 85 3.01 -13.31 -4.97
CA LEU A 85 1.83 -13.74 -5.71
C LEU A 85 0.63 -12.89 -5.32
N SER A 86 -0.24 -12.61 -6.29
CA SER A 86 -1.51 -11.92 -6.10
C SER A 86 -2.59 -12.72 -6.80
N VAL A 87 -3.61 -13.14 -6.04
CA VAL A 87 -4.66 -14.04 -6.52
C VAL A 87 -5.84 -13.24 -7.06
N ALA A 88 -6.29 -13.57 -8.28
CA ALA A 88 -7.61 -13.24 -8.77
C ALA A 88 -8.56 -14.35 -8.35
N PHE A 89 -9.49 -14.04 -7.45
CA PHE A 89 -10.48 -15.00 -7.00
C PHE A 89 -11.60 -15.18 -8.02
N ASP A 90 -12.29 -16.33 -7.94
CA ASP A 90 -13.51 -16.65 -8.67
C ASP A 90 -14.65 -15.69 -8.31
N LEU A 91 -15.64 -15.57 -9.19
CA LEU A 91 -16.76 -14.65 -8.99
C LEU A 91 -17.61 -14.99 -7.76
N PRO A 92 -17.95 -16.25 -7.45
CA PRO A 92 -18.66 -16.58 -6.21
C PRO A 92 -17.94 -16.08 -4.96
N THR A 93 -16.64 -16.28 -4.84
CA THR A 93 -15.84 -15.76 -3.72
C THR A 93 -15.91 -14.23 -3.63
N LEU A 94 -15.83 -13.51 -4.75
CA LEU A 94 -15.98 -12.06 -4.80
C LEU A 94 -17.38 -11.59 -4.39
N MET A 95 -18.40 -12.41 -4.61
CA MET A 95 -19.78 -12.18 -4.19
C MET A 95 -20.05 -12.56 -2.73
N GLY A 96 -19.10 -13.17 -2.05
CA GLY A 96 -19.25 -13.64 -0.67
C GLY A 96 -20.05 -14.94 -0.55
N LEU A 97 -20.05 -15.75 -1.60
CA LEU A 97 -20.69 -17.07 -1.62
C LEU A 97 -19.71 -18.16 -1.23
N ASP A 98 -20.17 -19.14 -0.48
CA ASP A 98 -19.39 -20.33 -0.14
C ASP A 98 -19.35 -21.32 -1.32
N ALA A 99 -18.36 -22.22 -1.32
CA ALA A 99 -18.14 -23.16 -2.42
C ALA A 99 -19.29 -24.18 -2.61
N ASP A 100 -20.12 -24.41 -1.59
CA ASP A 100 -21.28 -25.28 -1.62
C ASP A 100 -22.59 -24.56 -2.02
N ASP A 101 -22.54 -23.24 -2.21
CA ASP A 101 -23.68 -22.47 -2.72
C ASP A 101 -24.05 -22.96 -4.13
N PRO A 102 -25.35 -23.13 -4.44
CA PRO A 102 -25.80 -23.54 -5.78
C PRO A 102 -25.28 -22.61 -6.90
N MET A 103 -25.08 -21.33 -6.64
CA MET A 103 -24.55 -20.34 -7.59
C MET A 103 -23.04 -20.49 -7.81
N ALA A 104 -22.32 -21.17 -6.94
CA ALA A 104 -20.88 -21.42 -7.07
C ALA A 104 -20.55 -22.65 -7.92
N ARG A 105 -21.57 -23.39 -8.38
CA ARG A 105 -21.34 -24.63 -9.14
C ARG A 105 -20.77 -24.35 -10.52
N GLY A 106 -19.62 -24.95 -10.81
CA GLY A 106 -18.97 -24.88 -12.12
C GLY A 106 -17.93 -23.76 -12.26
N GLU A 107 -17.68 -23.04 -11.16
CA GLU A 107 -16.62 -22.03 -11.07
C GLU A 107 -15.31 -22.61 -10.49
#